data_58a347769ec87e5a442b81bb8c781be0
#
_entry.id   58a347769ec87e5a442b81bb8c781be0
#
_cell.length_a   1.000
_cell.length_b   1.000
_cell.length_c   1.000
_cell.angle_alpha   90.00
_cell.angle_beta   90.00
_cell.angle_gamma   90.00
#
_symmetry.space_group_name_H-M   'P 1'
#
loop_
_entity.id
_entity.type
_entity.pdbx_description
1 polymer ?
#
loop_
_entity_poly.entity_id
_entity_poly.type
_entity_poly.pdbx_seq_one_letter_code
_entity_poly.pdbx_strand_id
1 'polypeptide(L)'
;MSIFRLALGCVGSLALLCASALARAETLVLLTENLVPFNMAVNGGNYAKNDGISGISTDTVRAACERAQIECQLILRFPWDRVYQQALSEPGYGVFSTARTPEREDKFKWGGPLAVNDWVLMARGDSSIHLNSLEDAARYRIGGYKNDAISQHLVDRGLQVQLALRDNENVDKLASGQIDLWVTADPSGRYVAQREGLKEVKVVQRFHTAELFLALNKDTPDELVQKLQTAVDALRSEGLLKQIRERY
;
A
#
# COMPACT_ATOMS: atom_id res chain seq x y z
N MET A 1 -53.23 6.43 -76.15
CA MET A 1 -53.54 7.09 -74.88
C MET A 1 -52.83 6.27 -73.82
N SER A 2 -51.63 6.70 -73.45
CA SER A 2 -50.76 6.00 -72.52
C SER A 2 -50.94 6.51 -71.10
N ILE A 3 -51.12 5.62 -70.16
CA ILE A 3 -51.15 5.94 -68.73
C ILE A 3 -49.83 5.53 -68.12
N PHE A 4 -49.05 6.54 -67.75
CA PHE A 4 -47.78 6.37 -67.00
C PHE A 4 -48.09 6.16 -65.51
N ARG A 5 -47.70 5.04 -64.94
CA ARG A 5 -47.71 4.80 -63.50
C ARG A 5 -46.31 5.14 -62.91
N LEU A 6 -46.24 6.16 -62.11
CA LEU A 6 -45.11 6.49 -61.28
C LEU A 6 -45.08 5.55 -60.08
N ALA A 7 -44.02 4.76 -59.95
CA ALA A 7 -43.73 4.02 -58.73
C ALA A 7 -42.84 4.88 -57.83
N LEU A 8 -43.36 5.27 -56.69
CA LEU A 8 -42.62 6.00 -55.64
C LEU A 8 -41.91 4.99 -54.76
N GLY A 9 -40.55 4.91 -54.92
CA GLY A 9 -39.71 4.08 -54.06
C GLY A 9 -39.43 4.76 -52.72
N CYS A 10 -39.93 4.16 -51.63
CA CYS A 10 -39.56 4.51 -50.29
C CYS A 10 -38.15 4.00 -49.97
N VAL A 11 -37.16 4.88 -49.95
CA VAL A 11 -35.84 4.58 -49.42
C VAL A 11 -35.91 4.74 -47.93
N GLY A 12 -36.06 3.63 -47.22
CA GLY A 12 -35.95 3.61 -45.74
C GLY A 12 -34.48 3.75 -45.31
N SER A 13 -34.12 4.94 -44.85
CA SER A 13 -32.86 5.18 -44.19
C SER A 13 -32.83 4.52 -42.79
N LEU A 14 -32.17 3.34 -42.71
CA LEU A 14 -31.91 2.67 -41.46
C LEU A 14 -30.75 3.42 -40.78
N ALA A 15 -31.08 4.40 -39.92
CA ALA A 15 -30.11 5.04 -39.07
C ALA A 15 -29.68 4.05 -37.98
N LEU A 16 -28.49 3.45 -38.18
CA LEU A 16 -27.81 2.73 -37.09
C LEU A 16 -27.42 3.74 -36.02
N LEU A 17 -28.21 3.80 -34.96
CA LEU A 17 -27.81 4.43 -33.69
C LEU A 17 -26.75 3.56 -33.07
N CYS A 18 -25.45 3.85 -33.36
CA CYS A 18 -24.35 3.41 -32.54
C CYS A 18 -24.47 4.11 -31.17
N ALA A 19 -25.16 3.46 -30.26
CA ALA A 19 -25.07 3.82 -28.84
C ALA A 19 -23.64 3.49 -28.39
N SER A 20 -22.75 4.47 -28.52
CA SER A 20 -21.45 4.43 -27.85
C SER A 20 -21.78 4.41 -26.36
N ALA A 21 -21.76 3.24 -25.74
CA ALA A 21 -21.69 3.12 -24.31
C ALA A 21 -20.41 3.85 -23.90
N LEU A 22 -20.54 5.08 -23.44
CA LEU A 22 -19.50 5.78 -22.72
C LEU A 22 -19.21 4.90 -21.50
N ALA A 23 -18.25 4.01 -21.64
CA ALA A 23 -17.67 3.29 -20.51
C ALA A 23 -17.16 4.39 -19.56
N ARG A 24 -17.95 4.67 -18.53
CA ARG A 24 -17.52 5.55 -17.46
C ARG A 24 -16.26 4.93 -16.91
N ALA A 25 -15.13 5.58 -17.08
CA ALA A 25 -13.91 5.14 -16.47
C ALA A 25 -14.17 4.99 -14.97
N GLU A 26 -14.10 3.76 -14.47
CA GLU A 26 -14.35 3.47 -13.07
C GLU A 26 -13.16 4.04 -12.29
N THR A 27 -13.38 5.13 -11.56
CA THR A 27 -12.33 5.77 -10.74
C THR A 27 -12.07 4.91 -9.52
N LEU A 28 -10.85 4.39 -9.40
CA LEU A 28 -10.42 3.60 -8.25
C LEU A 28 -9.75 4.51 -7.23
N VAL A 29 -10.27 4.54 -6.00
CA VAL A 29 -9.69 5.32 -4.91
C VAL A 29 -8.71 4.45 -4.12
N LEU A 30 -7.43 4.79 -4.17
CA LEU A 30 -6.36 4.03 -3.56
C LEU A 30 -5.78 4.78 -2.35
N LEU A 31 -6.02 4.22 -1.18
CA LEU A 31 -5.65 4.79 0.10
C LEU A 31 -4.27 4.30 0.54
N THR A 32 -3.61 5.10 1.35
CA THR A 32 -2.37 4.71 2.04
C THR A 32 -2.14 5.58 3.27
N GLU A 33 -1.10 5.24 4.03
CA GLU A 33 -0.56 6.03 5.14
C GLU A 33 0.92 6.33 4.88
N ASN A 34 1.55 7.18 5.66
CA ASN A 34 3.00 7.37 5.58
C ASN A 34 3.73 6.08 5.97
N LEU A 35 4.46 5.52 5.03
CA LEU A 35 5.39 4.38 5.20
C LEU A 35 6.62 4.65 4.33
N VAL A 36 7.54 5.46 4.83
CA VAL A 36 8.73 5.86 4.06
C VAL A 36 9.74 4.72 3.96
N PRO A 37 10.41 4.57 2.82
CA PRO A 37 10.32 5.36 1.58
C PRO A 37 9.26 4.87 0.58
N PHE A 38 8.32 4.02 0.99
CA PHE A 38 7.33 3.39 0.10
C PHE A 38 6.20 4.34 -0.31
N ASN A 39 5.70 5.13 0.63
CA ASN A 39 4.68 6.17 0.42
C ASN A 39 4.82 7.25 1.49
N MET A 40 4.83 8.50 1.06
CA MET A 40 5.00 9.64 1.94
C MET A 40 4.36 10.89 1.37
N ALA A 41 3.82 11.72 2.25
CA ALA A 41 3.39 13.06 1.86
C ALA A 41 4.61 13.94 1.56
N VAL A 42 4.64 14.56 0.37
CA VAL A 42 5.75 15.41 -0.09
C VAL A 42 6.00 16.59 0.88
N ASN A 43 4.94 17.09 1.50
CA ASN A 43 5.01 18.18 2.48
C ASN A 43 5.31 17.69 3.92
N GLY A 44 5.57 16.40 4.12
CA GLY A 44 5.81 15.79 5.44
C GLY A 44 4.57 15.68 6.34
N GLY A 45 3.38 15.99 5.81
CA GLY A 45 2.12 15.93 6.55
C GLY A 45 1.53 14.52 6.63
N ASN A 46 0.37 14.42 7.30
CA ASN A 46 -0.38 13.17 7.46
C ASN A 46 -1.61 13.09 6.53
N TYR A 47 -1.67 13.97 5.56
CA TYR A 47 -2.70 14.00 4.51
C TYR A 47 -2.14 14.57 3.22
N ALA A 48 -2.34 13.85 2.13
CA ALA A 48 -2.00 14.29 0.78
C ALA A 48 -2.89 13.58 -0.25
N LYS A 49 -2.94 14.12 -1.47
CA LYS A 49 -3.62 13.52 -2.62
C LYS A 49 -2.72 13.53 -3.84
N ASN A 50 -2.87 12.54 -4.68
CA ASN A 50 -2.24 12.43 -6.00
C ASN A 50 -0.76 12.86 -5.98
N ASP A 51 -0.40 13.92 -6.69
CA ASP A 51 0.99 14.40 -6.83
C ASP A 51 1.62 14.89 -5.51
N GLY A 52 0.80 15.11 -4.47
CA GLY A 52 1.27 15.37 -3.12
C GLY A 52 1.81 14.14 -2.38
N ILE A 53 1.78 12.96 -3.01
CA ILE A 53 2.28 11.70 -2.46
C ILE A 53 3.44 11.22 -3.33
N SER A 54 4.53 10.75 -2.71
CA SER A 54 5.68 10.14 -3.39
C SER A 54 6.10 8.84 -2.69
N GLY A 55 7.02 8.10 -3.29
CA GLY A 55 7.57 6.88 -2.71
C GLY A 55 7.49 5.68 -3.66
N ILE A 56 8.24 4.63 -3.33
CA ILE A 56 8.41 3.44 -4.17
C ILE A 56 7.06 2.82 -4.57
N SER A 57 6.20 2.55 -3.59
CA SER A 57 4.89 1.95 -3.87
C SER A 57 3.93 2.93 -4.53
N THR A 58 3.99 4.22 -4.16
CA THR A 58 3.18 5.27 -4.77
C THR A 58 3.45 5.37 -6.27
N ASP A 59 4.73 5.45 -6.66
CA ASP A 59 5.12 5.57 -8.07
C ASP A 59 4.84 4.27 -8.84
N THR A 60 4.99 3.12 -8.19
CA THR A 60 4.62 1.82 -8.77
C THR A 60 3.11 1.76 -9.06
N VAL A 61 2.27 2.15 -8.09
CA VAL A 61 0.81 2.17 -8.27
C VAL A 61 0.40 3.14 -9.35
N ARG A 62 0.98 4.35 -9.37
CA ARG A 62 0.70 5.36 -10.41
C ARG A 62 1.04 4.84 -11.81
N ALA A 63 2.22 4.26 -11.98
CA ALA A 63 2.63 3.66 -13.24
C ALA A 63 1.74 2.48 -13.67
N ALA A 64 1.30 1.66 -12.69
CA ALA A 64 0.39 0.55 -12.98
C ALA A 64 -1.00 1.04 -13.41
N CYS A 65 -1.57 2.06 -12.76
CA CYS A 65 -2.84 2.68 -13.13
C CYS A 65 -2.77 3.29 -14.54
N GLU A 66 -1.70 4.03 -14.83
CA GLU A 66 -1.49 4.62 -16.16
C GLU A 66 -1.40 3.54 -17.25
N ARG A 67 -0.60 2.51 -17.04
CA ARG A 67 -0.45 1.39 -17.99
C ARG A 67 -1.75 0.61 -18.18
N ALA A 68 -2.50 0.39 -17.11
CA ALA A 68 -3.80 -0.28 -17.15
C ALA A 68 -4.92 0.59 -17.74
N GLN A 69 -4.66 1.88 -17.98
CA GLN A 69 -5.65 2.88 -18.41
C GLN A 69 -6.84 2.99 -17.42
N ILE A 70 -6.52 2.92 -16.13
CA ILE A 70 -7.49 3.05 -15.04
C ILE A 70 -7.27 4.42 -14.39
N GLU A 71 -8.37 5.17 -14.20
CA GLU A 71 -8.32 6.40 -13.42
C GLU A 71 -8.17 6.06 -11.93
N CYS A 72 -7.02 6.39 -11.34
CA CYS A 72 -6.75 6.16 -9.92
C CYS A 72 -6.60 7.48 -9.18
N GLN A 73 -7.36 7.62 -8.10
CA GLN A 73 -7.19 8.70 -7.13
C GLN A 73 -6.40 8.20 -5.94
N LEU A 74 -5.21 8.74 -5.71
CA LEU A 74 -4.37 8.37 -4.57
C LEU A 74 -4.64 9.29 -3.39
N ILE A 75 -4.86 8.73 -2.19
CA ILE A 75 -5.09 9.50 -0.96
C ILE A 75 -4.25 8.91 0.17
N LEU A 76 -3.36 9.73 0.70
CA LEU A 76 -2.62 9.42 1.92
C LEU A 76 -3.31 10.07 3.11
N ARG A 77 -3.59 9.30 4.16
CA ARG A 77 -4.20 9.81 5.40
C ARG A 77 -3.91 8.90 6.59
N PHE A 78 -3.72 9.51 7.73
CA PHE A 78 -3.54 8.86 9.02
C PHE A 78 -4.92 8.62 9.71
N PRO A 79 -5.07 7.59 10.55
CA PRO A 79 -4.15 6.47 10.82
C PRO A 79 -4.39 5.28 9.87
N TRP A 80 -3.48 4.27 9.90
CA TRP A 80 -3.57 3.04 9.12
C TRP A 80 -4.92 2.34 9.22
N ASP A 81 -5.41 2.13 10.44
CA ASP A 81 -6.69 1.48 10.68
C ASP A 81 -7.84 2.13 9.88
N ARG A 82 -7.84 3.45 9.78
CA ARG A 82 -8.88 4.20 9.05
C ARG A 82 -8.86 3.90 7.56
N VAL A 83 -7.69 3.91 6.93
CA VAL A 83 -7.58 3.64 5.49
C VAL A 83 -7.83 2.17 5.18
N TYR A 84 -7.39 1.29 6.07
CA TYR A 84 -7.64 -0.14 5.97
C TYR A 84 -9.13 -0.48 6.06
N GLN A 85 -9.83 0.04 7.08
CA GLN A 85 -11.27 -0.21 7.26
C GLN A 85 -12.08 0.40 6.11
N GLN A 86 -11.70 1.56 5.61
CA GLN A 86 -12.38 2.19 4.48
C GLN A 86 -12.23 1.34 3.21
N ALA A 87 -11.03 0.86 2.89
CA ALA A 87 -10.81 -0.03 1.75
C ALA A 87 -11.57 -1.36 1.89
N LEU A 88 -11.71 -1.86 3.12
CA LEU A 88 -12.46 -3.09 3.40
C LEU A 88 -13.97 -2.94 3.18
N SER A 89 -14.55 -1.79 3.57
CA SER A 89 -16.00 -1.60 3.63
C SER A 89 -16.61 -0.88 2.43
N GLU A 90 -15.83 -0.13 1.65
CA GLU A 90 -16.33 0.72 0.58
C GLU A 90 -15.97 0.16 -0.80
N PRO A 91 -16.96 -0.18 -1.66
CA PRO A 91 -16.71 -0.53 -3.06
C PRO A 91 -16.00 0.59 -3.82
N GLY A 92 -15.11 0.21 -4.75
CA GLY A 92 -14.29 1.18 -5.51
C GLY A 92 -13.07 1.70 -4.75
N TYR A 93 -12.82 1.20 -3.54
CA TYR A 93 -11.64 1.54 -2.74
C TYR A 93 -10.62 0.41 -2.71
N GLY A 94 -9.37 0.80 -2.49
CA GLY A 94 -8.26 -0.09 -2.17
C GLY A 94 -7.29 0.58 -1.22
N VAL A 95 -6.38 -0.18 -0.64
CA VAL A 95 -5.28 0.33 0.18
C VAL A 95 -3.97 -0.31 -0.29
N PHE A 96 -2.92 0.49 -0.45
CA PHE A 96 -1.64 0.00 -0.94
C PHE A 96 -0.53 0.09 0.11
N SER A 97 0.60 -0.53 -0.18
CA SER A 97 1.67 -0.85 0.77
C SER A 97 1.18 -1.75 1.91
N THR A 98 0.34 -2.70 1.57
CA THR A 98 -0.31 -3.61 2.52
C THR A 98 0.42 -4.95 2.54
N ALA A 99 0.84 -5.39 3.72
CA ALA A 99 1.33 -6.76 3.90
C ALA A 99 0.16 -7.76 3.70
N ARG A 100 0.36 -8.74 2.81
CA ARG A 100 -0.58 -9.83 2.54
C ARG A 100 -0.31 -10.93 3.56
N THR A 101 -1.16 -11.02 4.57
CA THR A 101 -1.05 -12.03 5.64
C THR A 101 -2.21 -13.02 5.56
N PRO A 102 -2.12 -14.22 6.19
CA PRO A 102 -3.22 -15.19 6.22
C PRO A 102 -4.53 -14.58 6.72
N GLU A 103 -4.48 -13.71 7.74
CA GLU A 103 -5.67 -13.06 8.34
C GLU A 103 -6.32 -12.03 7.42
N ARG A 104 -5.58 -11.55 6.41
CA ARG A 104 -6.02 -10.57 5.42
C ARG A 104 -6.35 -11.19 4.07
N GLU A 105 -5.90 -12.42 3.82
CA GLU A 105 -5.98 -13.10 2.52
C GLU A 105 -7.39 -13.05 1.91
N ASP A 106 -8.37 -13.45 2.68
CA ASP A 106 -9.76 -13.53 2.23
C ASP A 106 -10.54 -12.21 2.32
N LYS A 107 -9.91 -11.13 2.82
CA LYS A 107 -10.58 -9.84 3.01
C LYS A 107 -10.51 -8.93 1.79
N PHE A 108 -9.57 -9.16 0.90
CA PHE A 108 -9.31 -8.31 -0.26
C PHE A 108 -9.09 -9.12 -1.54
N LYS A 109 -9.12 -8.44 -2.67
CA LYS A 109 -8.50 -8.88 -3.91
C LYS A 109 -7.13 -8.22 -4.02
N TRP A 110 -6.14 -8.97 -4.48
CA TRP A 110 -4.74 -8.56 -4.38
C TRP A 110 -4.12 -8.28 -5.75
N GLY A 111 -3.34 -7.20 -5.81
CA GLY A 111 -2.47 -6.87 -6.93
C GLY A 111 -1.04 -6.60 -6.48
N GLY A 112 -0.05 -7.05 -7.21
CA GLY A 112 1.35 -6.85 -6.82
C GLY A 112 2.23 -8.09 -6.99
N PRO A 113 3.34 -8.21 -6.22
CA PRO A 113 3.81 -7.28 -5.18
C PRO A 113 4.34 -5.96 -5.77
N LEU A 114 4.18 -4.87 -5.00
CA LEU A 114 4.64 -3.52 -5.36
C LEU A 114 6.08 -3.26 -4.89
N ALA A 115 6.41 -3.74 -3.71
CA ALA A 115 7.71 -3.57 -3.04
C ALA A 115 7.95 -4.69 -2.02
N VAL A 116 9.18 -4.73 -1.48
CA VAL A 116 9.59 -5.65 -0.41
C VAL A 116 9.95 -4.84 0.83
N ASN A 117 9.54 -5.31 2.00
CA ASN A 117 9.73 -4.66 3.29
C ASN A 117 10.22 -5.67 4.33
N ASP A 118 11.33 -5.39 4.98
CA ASP A 118 11.91 -6.27 5.98
C ASP A 118 11.36 -5.97 7.38
N TRP A 119 10.82 -6.96 8.05
CA TRP A 119 10.33 -6.86 9.42
C TRP A 119 11.46 -7.08 10.42
N VAL A 120 11.62 -6.15 11.33
CA VAL A 120 12.78 -6.12 12.21
C VAL A 120 12.41 -5.72 13.64
N LEU A 121 13.28 -6.14 14.58
CA LEU A 121 13.40 -5.51 15.88
C LEU A 121 14.59 -4.57 15.84
N MET A 122 14.34 -3.30 16.19
CA MET A 122 15.37 -2.27 16.33
C MET A 122 15.61 -1.94 17.81
N ALA A 123 16.86 -1.68 18.13
CA ALA A 123 17.29 -1.12 19.42
C ALA A 123 18.02 0.21 19.18
N ARG A 124 18.30 0.96 20.24
CA ARG A 124 19.21 2.11 20.16
C ARG A 124 20.58 1.67 19.65
N GLY A 125 21.29 2.57 18.98
CA GLY A 125 22.61 2.28 18.42
C GLY A 125 23.63 1.82 19.48
N ASP A 126 23.56 2.38 20.69
CA ASP A 126 24.42 2.07 21.84
C ASP A 126 23.99 0.82 22.65
N SER A 127 22.87 0.21 22.31
CA SER A 127 22.33 -0.96 23.03
C SER A 127 23.30 -2.16 22.90
N SER A 128 23.43 -2.94 23.96
CA SER A 128 24.16 -4.21 23.96
C SER A 128 23.27 -5.43 23.66
N ILE A 129 21.99 -5.20 23.34
CA ILE A 129 21.03 -6.28 23.06
C ILE A 129 21.50 -7.10 21.85
N HIS A 130 21.55 -8.41 22.07
CA HIS A 130 21.77 -9.42 21.05
C HIS A 130 20.71 -10.50 21.21
N LEU A 131 20.05 -10.86 20.12
CA LEU A 131 19.01 -11.90 20.06
C LEU A 131 19.52 -13.04 19.17
N ASN A 132 19.40 -14.27 19.67
CA ASN A 132 19.69 -15.48 18.86
C ASN A 132 18.43 -15.97 18.14
N SER A 133 17.25 -15.66 18.68
CA SER A 133 15.95 -15.98 18.11
C SER A 133 14.97 -14.84 18.36
N LEU A 134 13.82 -14.88 17.70
CA LEU A 134 12.74 -13.90 17.93
C LEU A 134 12.14 -14.04 19.34
N GLU A 135 12.08 -15.27 19.85
CA GLU A 135 11.57 -15.60 21.19
C GLU A 135 12.41 -14.99 22.31
N ASP A 136 13.70 -14.75 22.05
CA ASP A 136 14.59 -14.05 23.01
C ASP A 136 14.10 -12.62 23.32
N ALA A 137 13.30 -12.03 22.42
CA ALA A 137 12.73 -10.71 22.62
C ALA A 137 11.71 -10.65 23.77
N ALA A 138 11.17 -11.79 24.22
CA ALA A 138 10.24 -11.85 25.36
C ALA A 138 10.81 -11.28 26.68
N ARG A 139 12.14 -11.17 26.78
CA ARG A 139 12.83 -10.61 27.96
C ARG A 139 12.88 -9.09 27.98
N TYR A 140 12.45 -8.45 26.88
CA TYR A 140 12.55 -7.01 26.66
C TYR A 140 11.18 -6.36 26.52
N ARG A 141 11.13 -5.06 26.81
CA ARG A 141 9.93 -4.24 26.57
C ARG A 141 9.91 -3.88 25.09
N ILE A 142 8.91 -4.41 24.37
CA ILE A 142 8.76 -4.21 22.93
C ILE A 142 7.68 -3.15 22.69
N GLY A 143 7.98 -2.11 21.92
CA GLY A 143 7.00 -1.16 21.40
C GLY A 143 6.66 -1.48 19.95
N GLY A 144 5.41 -1.23 19.55
CA GLY A 144 4.94 -1.44 18.19
C GLY A 144 3.76 -0.54 17.82
N TYR A 145 3.31 -0.61 16.59
CA TYR A 145 2.21 0.19 16.07
C TYR A 145 0.90 -0.61 16.08
N LYS A 146 -0.18 0.02 16.58
CA LYS A 146 -1.50 -0.62 16.70
C LYS A 146 -2.08 -0.98 15.32
N ASN A 147 -2.66 -2.17 15.23
CA ASN A 147 -3.28 -2.73 14.01
C ASN A 147 -2.31 -2.90 12.82
N ASP A 148 -1.01 -2.74 13.04
CA ASP A 148 -0.02 -3.08 12.03
C ASP A 148 0.30 -4.57 12.02
N ALA A 149 0.53 -5.14 10.83
CA ALA A 149 0.80 -6.57 10.65
C ALA A 149 2.10 -7.03 11.33
N ILE A 150 3.11 -6.14 11.40
CA ILE A 150 4.40 -6.46 12.02
C ILE A 150 4.24 -6.65 13.51
N SER A 151 3.52 -5.73 14.16
CA SER A 151 3.20 -5.81 15.60
C SER A 151 2.31 -7.02 15.90
N GLN A 152 1.30 -7.27 15.05
CA GLN A 152 0.39 -8.39 15.20
C GLN A 152 1.12 -9.73 15.11
N HIS A 153 2.07 -9.87 14.19
CA HIS A 153 2.89 -11.08 14.05
C HIS A 153 3.64 -11.45 15.34
N LEU A 154 4.12 -10.45 16.10
CA LEU A 154 4.74 -10.71 17.40
C LEU A 154 3.72 -11.11 18.45
N VAL A 155 2.58 -10.44 18.48
CA VAL A 155 1.47 -10.74 19.41
C VAL A 155 0.97 -12.17 19.20
N ASP A 156 0.79 -12.61 17.96
CA ASP A 156 0.33 -13.95 17.60
C ASP A 156 1.34 -15.05 18.01
N ARG A 157 2.61 -14.67 18.18
CA ARG A 157 3.67 -15.54 18.74
C ARG A 157 3.78 -15.47 20.26
N GLY A 158 2.85 -14.79 20.91
CA GLY A 158 2.80 -14.70 22.37
C GLY A 158 3.74 -13.65 22.99
N LEU A 159 4.37 -12.80 22.16
CA LEU A 159 5.22 -11.71 22.66
C LEU A 159 4.37 -10.53 23.14
N GLN A 160 4.76 -9.92 24.26
CA GLN A 160 4.09 -8.74 24.80
C GLN A 160 4.56 -7.48 24.06
N VAL A 161 3.65 -6.80 23.35
CA VAL A 161 3.95 -5.58 22.58
C VAL A 161 3.14 -4.41 23.13
N GLN A 162 3.80 -3.33 23.51
CA GLN A 162 3.17 -2.06 23.89
C GLN A 162 2.76 -1.30 22.65
N LEU A 163 1.48 -1.36 22.30
CA LEU A 163 0.96 -0.77 21.05
C LEU A 163 0.75 0.74 21.18
N ALA A 164 1.45 1.51 20.36
CA ALA A 164 1.28 2.95 20.21
C ALA A 164 0.20 3.28 19.17
N LEU A 165 -0.43 4.44 19.26
CA LEU A 165 -1.39 4.93 18.26
C LEU A 165 -0.69 5.53 17.01
N ARG A 166 0.58 5.90 17.17
CA ARG A 166 1.44 6.41 16.09
C ARG A 166 2.79 5.72 16.19
N ASP A 167 3.34 5.29 15.08
CA ASP A 167 4.60 4.55 15.11
C ASP A 167 5.79 5.41 15.59
N ASN A 168 5.78 6.71 15.27
CA ASN A 168 6.82 7.63 15.75
C ASN A 168 6.87 7.80 17.28
N GLU A 169 5.77 7.53 18.02
CA GLU A 169 5.79 7.51 19.49
C GLU A 169 6.74 6.44 20.04
N ASN A 170 6.98 5.37 19.28
CA ASN A 170 7.93 4.32 19.66
C ASN A 170 9.38 4.81 19.60
N VAL A 171 9.69 5.81 18.79
CA VAL A 171 11.03 6.43 18.74
C VAL A 171 11.33 7.14 20.05
N ASP A 172 10.38 7.94 20.58
CA ASP A 172 10.53 8.63 21.86
C ASP A 172 10.64 7.63 23.03
N LYS A 173 9.83 6.58 22.99
CA LYS A 173 9.88 5.50 23.99
C LYS A 173 11.20 4.75 23.96
N LEU A 174 11.75 4.49 22.76
CA LEU A 174 13.05 3.85 22.59
C LEU A 174 14.19 4.76 23.08
N ALA A 175 14.15 6.05 22.71
CA ALA A 175 15.14 7.04 23.11
C ALA A 175 15.18 7.23 24.63
N SER A 176 14.00 7.29 25.28
CA SER A 176 13.86 7.46 26.74
C SER A 176 14.06 6.18 27.55
N GLY A 177 14.22 5.03 26.89
CA GLY A 177 14.33 3.73 27.55
C GLY A 177 13.03 3.22 28.17
N GLN A 178 11.87 3.72 27.75
CA GLN A 178 10.56 3.15 28.12
C GLN A 178 10.34 1.79 27.45
N ILE A 179 10.85 1.61 26.23
CA ILE A 179 10.96 0.32 25.53
C ILE A 179 12.45 0.03 25.24
N ASP A 180 12.78 -1.24 25.11
CA ASP A 180 14.12 -1.71 24.81
C ASP A 180 14.27 -2.05 23.33
N LEU A 181 13.17 -2.50 22.73
CA LEU A 181 13.05 -2.90 21.34
C LEU A 181 11.86 -2.22 20.68
N TRP A 182 12.01 -1.83 19.44
CA TRP A 182 10.93 -1.34 18.58
C TRP A 182 10.72 -2.32 17.43
N VAL A 183 9.53 -2.92 17.36
CA VAL A 183 9.14 -3.72 16.21
C VAL A 183 8.64 -2.81 15.11
N THR A 184 9.30 -2.85 13.96
CA THR A 184 9.06 -1.98 12.80
C THR A 184 9.60 -2.61 11.52
N ALA A 185 9.76 -1.83 10.46
CA ALA A 185 10.35 -2.25 9.21
C ALA A 185 11.70 -1.55 8.91
N ASP A 186 12.55 -2.18 8.10
CA ASP A 186 13.77 -1.59 7.57
C ASP A 186 13.64 -1.43 6.03
N PRO A 187 13.74 -0.22 5.47
CA PRO A 187 14.38 0.98 6.02
C PRO A 187 13.46 1.99 6.76
N SER A 188 12.14 1.76 6.83
CA SER A 188 11.19 2.73 7.38
C SER A 188 11.52 3.19 8.79
N GLY A 189 11.84 2.26 9.70
CA GLY A 189 12.17 2.59 11.08
C GLY A 189 13.41 3.47 11.21
N ARG A 190 14.44 3.26 10.38
CA ARG A 190 15.62 4.14 10.37
C ARG A 190 15.27 5.56 9.96
N TYR A 191 14.46 5.70 8.94
CA TYR A 191 14.02 7.01 8.47
C TYR A 191 13.19 7.74 9.54
N VAL A 192 12.23 7.06 10.15
CA VAL A 192 11.39 7.63 11.22
C VAL A 192 12.25 8.02 12.42
N ALA A 193 13.17 7.14 12.86
CA ALA A 193 14.09 7.43 13.96
C ALA A 193 14.92 8.68 13.69
N GLN A 194 15.52 8.80 12.52
CA GLN A 194 16.33 9.95 12.13
C GLN A 194 15.50 11.25 12.11
N ARG A 195 14.29 11.20 11.56
CA ARG A 195 13.38 12.36 11.51
C ARG A 195 12.94 12.83 12.89
N GLU A 196 12.71 11.92 13.81
CA GLU A 196 12.34 12.23 15.19
C GLU A 196 13.58 12.51 16.10
N GLY A 197 14.78 12.58 15.50
CA GLY A 197 16.01 13.01 16.20
C GLY A 197 16.79 11.89 16.89
N LEU A 198 16.37 10.63 16.81
CA LEU A 198 17.14 9.48 17.27
C LEU A 198 18.14 9.07 16.19
N LYS A 199 19.38 9.56 16.29
CA LYS A 199 20.38 9.47 15.24
C LYS A 199 20.80 8.05 14.90
N GLU A 200 20.85 7.15 15.89
CA GLU A 200 21.35 5.81 15.71
C GLU A 200 20.38 4.76 16.26
N VAL A 201 19.89 3.95 15.36
CA VAL A 201 19.20 2.70 15.65
C VAL A 201 19.88 1.56 14.92
N LYS A 202 19.84 0.37 15.52
CA LYS A 202 20.39 -0.84 14.88
C LYS A 202 19.35 -1.94 14.84
N VAL A 203 19.36 -2.71 13.76
CA VAL A 203 18.60 -3.96 13.66
C VAL A 203 19.29 -4.99 14.54
N VAL A 204 18.58 -5.51 15.52
CA VAL A 204 19.05 -6.60 16.40
C VAL A 204 18.49 -7.96 15.99
N GLN A 205 17.38 -7.96 15.28
CA GLN A 205 16.79 -9.16 14.68
C GLN A 205 16.01 -8.79 13.41
N ARG A 206 16.26 -9.51 12.32
CA ARG A 206 15.43 -9.54 11.13
C ARG A 206 14.70 -10.87 11.14
N PHE A 207 13.37 -10.86 11.13
CA PHE A 207 12.61 -12.08 11.37
C PHE A 207 11.64 -12.44 10.23
N HIS A 208 11.36 -11.50 9.35
CA HIS A 208 10.51 -11.73 8.18
C HIS A 208 10.81 -10.73 7.09
N THR A 209 10.63 -11.14 5.83
CA THR A 209 10.60 -10.25 4.67
C THR A 209 9.21 -10.33 4.06
N ALA A 210 8.48 -9.22 4.10
CA ALA A 210 7.13 -9.15 3.56
C ALA A 210 7.11 -8.39 2.23
N GLU A 211 6.35 -8.91 1.30
CA GLU A 211 5.98 -8.17 0.11
C GLU A 211 4.80 -7.24 0.41
N LEU A 212 4.86 -6.03 -0.16
CA LEU A 212 3.80 -5.04 -0.06
C LEU A 212 2.92 -5.09 -1.30
N PHE A 213 1.63 -5.15 -1.08
CA PHE A 213 0.62 -5.32 -2.12
C PHE A 213 -0.35 -4.14 -2.20
N LEU A 214 -1.10 -4.13 -3.28
CA LEU A 214 -2.35 -3.40 -3.43
C LEU A 214 -3.48 -4.33 -2.99
N ALA A 215 -4.18 -3.97 -1.93
CA ALA A 215 -5.35 -4.67 -1.40
C ALA A 215 -6.62 -3.92 -1.86
N LEU A 216 -7.38 -4.53 -2.76
CA LEU A 216 -8.59 -3.97 -3.36
C LEU A 216 -9.83 -4.52 -2.65
N ASN A 217 -10.85 -3.69 -2.50
CA ASN A 217 -12.13 -4.14 -1.97
C ASN A 217 -12.63 -5.40 -2.70
N LYS A 218 -13.30 -6.29 -1.99
CA LYS A 218 -13.81 -7.58 -2.55
C LYS A 218 -14.78 -7.39 -3.73
N ASP A 219 -15.50 -6.28 -3.76
CA ASP A 219 -16.46 -5.98 -4.83
C ASP A 219 -15.79 -5.38 -6.09
N THR A 220 -14.45 -5.16 -6.04
CA THR A 220 -13.70 -4.72 -7.23
C THR A 220 -13.85 -5.77 -8.35
N PRO A 221 -14.24 -5.38 -9.59
CA PRO A 221 -14.35 -6.30 -10.70
C PRO A 221 -13.06 -7.08 -10.97
N ASP A 222 -13.14 -8.38 -11.18
CA ASP A 222 -11.96 -9.23 -11.44
C ASP A 222 -11.16 -8.78 -12.66
N GLU A 223 -11.83 -8.24 -13.67
CA GLU A 223 -11.18 -7.66 -14.86
C GLU A 223 -10.27 -6.48 -14.47
N LEU A 224 -10.72 -5.62 -13.54
CA LEU A 224 -9.93 -4.49 -13.05
C LEU A 224 -8.70 -4.96 -12.27
N VAL A 225 -8.89 -5.95 -11.39
CA VAL A 225 -7.78 -6.57 -10.64
C VAL A 225 -6.75 -7.16 -11.59
N GLN A 226 -7.21 -7.90 -12.61
CA GLN A 226 -6.33 -8.54 -13.60
C GLN A 226 -5.58 -7.51 -14.46
N LYS A 227 -6.22 -6.41 -14.85
CA LYS A 227 -5.56 -5.32 -15.58
C LYS A 227 -4.42 -4.70 -14.75
N LEU A 228 -4.68 -4.41 -13.46
CA LEU A 228 -3.66 -3.88 -12.56
C LEU A 228 -2.51 -4.87 -12.34
N GLN A 229 -2.82 -6.16 -12.12
CA GLN A 229 -1.81 -7.20 -11.97
C GLN A 229 -0.92 -7.30 -13.21
N THR A 230 -1.54 -7.37 -14.40
CA THR A 230 -0.82 -7.44 -15.69
C THR A 230 0.09 -6.21 -15.86
N ALA A 231 -0.40 -5.02 -15.47
CA ALA A 231 0.41 -3.80 -15.54
C ALA A 231 1.62 -3.87 -14.60
N VAL A 232 1.45 -4.30 -13.35
CA VAL A 232 2.56 -4.45 -12.39
C VAL A 232 3.58 -5.48 -12.88
N ASP A 233 3.13 -6.60 -13.44
CA ASP A 233 4.02 -7.65 -13.97
C ASP A 233 4.83 -7.15 -15.19
N ALA A 234 4.20 -6.37 -16.06
CA ALA A 234 4.87 -5.72 -17.18
C ALA A 234 5.94 -4.73 -16.72
N LEU A 235 5.59 -3.85 -15.76
CA LEU A 235 6.55 -2.89 -15.16
C LEU A 235 7.75 -3.60 -14.51
N ARG A 236 7.50 -4.76 -13.87
CA ARG A 236 8.56 -5.58 -13.28
C ARG A 236 9.47 -6.18 -14.34
N SER A 237 8.90 -6.82 -15.36
CA SER A 237 9.67 -7.48 -16.44
C SER A 237 10.49 -6.50 -17.26
N GLU A 238 10.03 -5.26 -17.42
CA GLU A 238 10.74 -4.16 -18.09
C GLU A 238 11.81 -3.51 -17.21
N GLY A 239 11.94 -3.91 -15.93
CA GLY A 239 12.91 -3.35 -14.99
C GLY A 239 12.52 -1.98 -14.41
N LEU A 240 11.31 -1.49 -14.69
CA LEU A 240 10.86 -0.17 -14.22
C LEU A 240 10.68 -0.12 -12.71
N LEU A 241 10.23 -1.22 -12.07
CA LEU A 241 10.14 -1.29 -10.61
C LEU A 241 11.51 -1.14 -9.94
N LYS A 242 12.58 -1.67 -10.57
CA LYS A 242 13.95 -1.46 -10.10
C LYS A 242 14.35 0.00 -10.22
N GLN A 243 14.09 0.63 -11.38
CA GLN A 243 14.40 2.06 -11.58
C GLN A 243 13.63 2.96 -10.63
N ILE A 244 12.36 2.65 -10.33
CA ILE A 244 11.56 3.37 -9.32
C ILE A 244 12.26 3.27 -7.96
N ARG A 245 12.62 2.07 -7.52
CA ARG A 245 13.27 1.85 -6.22
C ARG A 245 14.61 2.60 -6.08
N GLU A 246 15.38 2.69 -7.16
CA GLU A 246 16.69 3.35 -7.17
C GLU A 246 16.61 4.88 -7.04
N ARG A 247 15.40 5.47 -7.13
CA ARG A 247 15.18 6.91 -6.92
C ARG A 247 15.01 7.29 -5.45
N TYR A 248 14.81 6.32 -4.59
CA TYR A 248 14.53 6.48 -3.16
C TYR A 248 15.60 5.81 -2.29
#